data_328a9ef2ba745266e8db0cf7d54e81fa
#
_entry.id   328a9ef2ba745266e8db0cf7d54e81fa
#
_cell.length_a   1.000
_cell.length_b   1.000
_cell.length_c   1.000
_cell.angle_alpha   90.00
_cell.angle_beta   90.00
_cell.angle_gamma   90.00
#
_symmetry.space_group_name_H-M   'P 1'
#
loop_
_entity.id
_entity.type
_entity.pdbx_description
1 polymer ?
#
loop_
_entity_poly.entity_id
_entity_poly.type
_entity_poly.pdbx_seq_one_letter_code
_entity_poly.pdbx_strand_id
1 'polypeptide(L)'
;AAAVTGFVEGEDGFGIFIKAIPYNYYALFTIAAMILIVALKVDFGSMAVHEANAAKGDLYTTPDRPYANATEDVIKGRGRVLDLLFPIITLIVCCIIGMLYSGDFFKGVGFVDAFSGSDASVGLMLGSFFALIITIVFYAVRRVLSFNESCSCIPEGFKAMVPAILILTFAW
;
A
#
# COMPACT_ATOMS: atom_id res chain seq x y z
N ALA A 1 -1.98 16.12 -4.63
CA ALA A 1 -1.70 16.99 -5.77
C ALA A 1 -2.96 17.73 -6.21
N ALA A 2 -4.05 17.05 -6.56
CA ALA A 2 -5.29 17.67 -7.05
C ALA A 2 -5.89 18.75 -6.09
N ALA A 3 -5.76 18.56 -4.78
CA ALA A 3 -6.27 19.54 -3.81
C ALA A 3 -5.43 20.83 -3.73
N VAL A 4 -4.24 20.83 -4.32
CA VAL A 4 -3.30 21.97 -4.28
C VAL A 4 -3.27 22.72 -5.60
N THR A 5 -3.77 22.13 -6.68
CA THR A 5 -3.98 22.82 -7.96
C THR A 5 -5.02 23.93 -7.77
N GLY A 6 -4.60 25.16 -7.83
CA GLY A 6 -5.47 26.34 -7.67
C GLY A 6 -5.07 27.26 -6.51
N PHE A 7 -4.19 26.85 -5.61
CA PHE A 7 -3.68 27.74 -4.56
C PHE A 7 -2.56 28.66 -5.03
N VAL A 8 -1.82 28.28 -6.08
CA VAL A 8 -0.76 29.09 -6.67
C VAL A 8 -1.00 29.20 -8.17
N GLU A 9 -1.31 30.39 -8.67
CA GLU A 9 -1.48 30.63 -10.10
C GLU A 9 -0.16 30.38 -10.83
N GLY A 10 -0.19 29.48 -11.81
CA GLY A 10 0.95 29.17 -12.68
C GLY A 10 1.86 28.05 -12.21
N GLU A 11 1.64 27.42 -11.06
CA GLU A 11 2.37 26.22 -10.64
C GLU A 11 1.48 24.97 -10.71
N ASP A 12 2.07 23.91 -11.23
CA ASP A 12 1.47 22.58 -11.29
C ASP A 12 1.42 21.93 -9.91
N GLY A 13 0.29 21.34 -9.53
CA GLY A 13 0.09 20.68 -8.23
C GLY A 13 1.07 19.57 -7.94
N PHE A 14 1.58 18.89 -8.96
CA PHE A 14 2.64 17.90 -8.82
C PHE A 14 3.98 18.55 -8.49
N GLY A 15 4.32 19.65 -9.17
CA GLY A 15 5.53 20.43 -8.89
C GLY A 15 5.57 20.97 -7.46
N ILE A 16 4.44 21.49 -6.96
CA ILE A 16 4.29 21.95 -5.58
C ILE A 16 4.48 20.78 -4.60
N PHE A 17 3.87 19.62 -4.89
CA PHE A 17 4.02 18.42 -4.06
C PHE A 17 5.48 17.98 -3.94
N ILE A 18 6.21 17.92 -5.05
CA ILE A 18 7.64 17.56 -5.05
C ILE A 18 8.46 18.58 -4.25
N LYS A 19 8.19 19.87 -4.44
CA LYS A 19 8.85 20.94 -3.66
C LYS A 19 8.55 20.87 -2.16
N ALA A 20 7.38 20.34 -1.78
CA ALA A 20 6.97 20.18 -0.37
C ALA A 20 7.63 18.98 0.34
N ILE A 21 8.14 17.97 -0.40
CA ILE A 21 8.75 16.76 0.18
C ILE A 21 9.86 17.10 1.20
N PRO A 22 10.87 17.96 0.88
CA PRO A 22 11.94 18.27 1.82
C PRO A 22 11.48 19.06 3.05
N TYR A 23 10.29 19.66 3.02
CA TYR A 23 9.70 20.39 4.16
C TYR A 23 8.81 19.49 5.03
N ASN A 24 8.56 18.25 4.63
CA ASN A 24 7.85 17.28 5.45
C ASN A 24 8.81 16.65 6.49
N TYR A 25 9.18 17.46 7.47
CA TYR A 25 10.14 17.06 8.52
C TYR A 25 9.67 15.84 9.32
N TYR A 26 8.36 15.69 9.52
CA TYR A 26 7.83 14.53 10.22
C TYR A 26 8.17 13.22 9.50
N ALA A 27 7.90 13.14 8.20
CA ALA A 27 8.21 11.97 7.41
C ALA A 27 9.73 11.68 7.39
N LEU A 28 10.54 12.73 7.18
CA LEU A 28 12.01 12.60 7.15
C LEU A 28 12.56 12.12 8.48
N PHE A 29 12.14 12.72 9.59
CA PHE A 29 12.59 12.31 10.93
C PHE A 29 12.08 10.93 11.33
N THR A 30 10.86 10.54 10.93
CA THR A 30 10.34 9.20 11.18
C THR A 30 11.16 8.15 10.45
N ILE A 31 11.49 8.37 9.18
CA ILE A 31 12.34 7.45 8.41
C ILE A 31 13.74 7.39 9.02
N ALA A 32 14.33 8.53 9.35
CA ALA A 32 15.64 8.60 9.98
C ALA A 32 15.65 7.88 11.34
N ALA A 33 14.61 8.07 12.16
CA ALA A 33 14.47 7.40 13.46
C ALA A 33 14.34 5.88 13.30
N MET A 34 13.54 5.40 12.34
CA MET A 34 13.42 3.97 12.06
C MET A 34 14.76 3.35 11.66
N ILE A 35 15.48 4.01 10.75
CA ILE A 35 16.81 3.55 10.33
C ILE A 35 17.78 3.54 11.52
N LEU A 36 17.75 4.59 12.33
CA LEU A 36 18.63 4.72 13.50
C LEU A 36 18.37 3.65 14.55
N ILE A 37 17.10 3.39 14.88
CA ILE A 37 16.69 2.34 15.84
C ILE A 37 17.18 0.97 15.37
N VAL A 38 16.96 0.64 14.11
CA VAL A 38 17.41 -0.62 13.51
C VAL A 38 18.94 -0.73 13.50
N ALA A 39 19.63 0.34 13.11
CA ALA A 39 21.09 0.36 13.00
C ALA A 39 21.78 0.27 14.38
N LEU A 40 21.24 0.96 15.38
CA LEU A 40 21.78 0.96 16.74
C LEU A 40 21.30 -0.22 17.59
N LYS A 41 20.28 -0.97 17.14
CA LYS A 41 19.64 -2.06 17.88
C LYS A 41 19.24 -1.61 19.30
N VAL A 42 18.65 -0.44 19.41
CA VAL A 42 18.25 0.16 20.69
C VAL A 42 16.73 0.10 20.80
N ASP A 43 16.26 -0.61 21.81
CA ASP A 43 14.85 -0.72 22.13
C ASP A 43 14.52 0.08 23.37
N PHE A 44 13.46 0.88 23.32
CA PHE A 44 13.06 1.78 24.40
C PHE A 44 11.76 1.32 25.07
N GLY A 45 11.71 1.41 26.38
CA GLY A 45 10.50 1.24 27.18
C GLY A 45 9.83 -0.12 26.98
N SER A 46 8.55 -0.12 26.61
CA SER A 46 7.78 -1.35 26.38
C SER A 46 8.30 -2.20 25.23
N MET A 47 8.95 -1.56 24.25
CA MET A 47 9.47 -2.26 23.08
C MET A 47 10.59 -3.24 23.46
N ALA A 48 11.45 -2.87 24.40
CA ALA A 48 12.49 -3.76 24.92
C ALA A 48 11.93 -5.04 25.56
N VAL A 49 10.75 -4.94 26.20
CA VAL A 49 10.07 -6.10 26.78
C VAL A 49 9.53 -7.01 25.67
N HIS A 50 8.91 -6.43 24.63
CA HIS A 50 8.41 -7.19 23.49
C HIS A 50 9.53 -7.89 22.73
N GLU A 51 10.64 -7.20 22.50
CA GLU A 51 11.83 -7.76 21.84
C GLU A 51 12.43 -8.92 22.65
N ALA A 52 12.59 -8.73 23.96
CA ALA A 52 13.10 -9.78 24.84
C ALA A 52 12.19 -11.03 24.89
N ASN A 53 10.87 -10.84 24.78
CA ASN A 53 9.90 -11.93 24.74
C ASN A 53 9.88 -12.59 23.36
N ALA A 54 9.96 -11.82 22.28
CA ALA A 54 10.06 -12.32 20.92
C ALA A 54 11.31 -13.20 20.73
N ALA A 55 12.44 -12.80 21.33
CA ALA A 55 13.67 -13.60 21.33
C ALA A 55 13.51 -14.95 22.07
N LYS A 56 12.55 -15.04 23.01
CA LYS A 56 12.20 -16.29 23.71
C LYS A 56 11.10 -17.09 23.01
N GLY A 57 10.60 -16.60 21.87
CA GLY A 57 9.53 -17.23 21.07
C GLY A 57 8.12 -16.77 21.43
N ASP A 58 7.94 -15.84 22.37
CA ASP A 58 6.64 -15.23 22.66
C ASP A 58 6.47 -13.93 21.87
N LEU A 59 5.78 -14.05 20.75
CA LEU A 59 5.54 -12.92 19.83
C LEU A 59 4.47 -11.94 20.32
N TYR A 60 3.69 -12.30 21.33
CA TYR A 60 2.50 -11.52 21.71
C TYR A 60 2.67 -10.77 23.03
N THR A 61 3.51 -11.20 23.94
CA THR A 61 3.80 -10.60 25.27
C THR A 61 2.57 -10.45 26.17
N THR A 62 1.36 -10.22 25.60
CA THR A 62 0.10 -10.02 26.31
C THR A 62 -0.80 -11.25 26.21
N PRO A 63 -1.63 -11.55 27.25
CA PRO A 63 -2.57 -12.67 27.19
C PRO A 63 -3.64 -12.53 26.10
N ASP A 64 -3.97 -11.31 25.73
CA ASP A 64 -4.86 -10.98 24.61
C ASP A 64 -4.13 -11.16 23.28
N ARG A 65 -3.94 -12.33 22.82
CA ARG A 65 -3.28 -12.64 21.54
C ARG A 65 -4.13 -12.19 20.35
N PRO A 66 -4.21 -10.87 20.01
CA PRO A 66 -4.95 -10.40 18.86
C PRO A 66 -4.30 -11.02 17.63
N TYR A 67 -4.91 -11.66 16.77
CA TYR A 67 -4.36 -12.39 15.60
C TYR A 67 -3.82 -13.80 15.87
N ALA A 68 -3.96 -14.37 17.07
CA ALA A 68 -3.60 -15.77 17.30
C ALA A 68 -4.36 -16.72 16.35
N ASN A 69 -5.61 -16.39 16.06
CA ASN A 69 -6.47 -17.16 15.14
C ASN A 69 -6.20 -16.86 13.65
N ALA A 70 -5.49 -15.77 13.34
CA ALA A 70 -5.13 -15.44 11.95
C ALA A 70 -4.01 -16.34 11.40
N THR A 71 -3.30 -17.03 12.28
CA THR A 71 -2.23 -17.99 11.90
C THR A 71 -2.75 -19.42 11.71
N GLU A 72 -4.00 -19.71 12.05
CA GLU A 72 -4.58 -21.06 11.90
C GLU A 72 -5.09 -21.38 10.50
N ASP A 73 -5.30 -20.39 9.66
CA ASP A 73 -5.42 -20.61 8.22
C ASP A 73 -4.05 -21.00 7.67
N VAL A 74 -3.63 -22.22 8.01
CA VAL A 74 -2.44 -22.83 7.45
C VAL A 74 -2.62 -22.88 5.95
N ILE A 75 -2.11 -21.87 5.31
CA ILE A 75 -1.99 -21.82 3.87
C ILE A 75 -1.17 -23.03 3.47
N LYS A 76 -1.83 -24.06 2.98
CA LYS A 76 -1.21 -25.23 2.35
C LYS A 76 -0.48 -24.78 1.08
N GLY A 77 0.40 -23.79 1.21
CA GLY A 77 0.93 -23.04 0.10
C GLY A 77 2.35 -23.45 -0.23
N ARG A 78 2.56 -23.83 -1.46
CA ARG A 78 3.83 -23.75 -2.17
C ARG A 78 4.14 -22.30 -2.54
N GLY A 79 3.81 -21.34 -1.65
CA GLY A 79 4.02 -19.91 -1.86
C GLY A 79 5.51 -19.60 -1.97
N ARG A 80 5.87 -18.82 -2.97
CA ARG A 80 7.21 -18.26 -3.14
C ARG A 80 7.16 -16.77 -2.91
N VAL A 81 8.29 -16.16 -2.58
CA VAL A 81 8.40 -14.69 -2.43
C VAL A 81 7.89 -13.95 -3.67
N LEU A 82 8.04 -14.54 -4.85
CA LEU A 82 7.49 -14.00 -6.10
C LEU A 82 5.97 -13.90 -6.10
N ASP A 83 5.26 -14.76 -5.38
CA ASP A 83 3.80 -14.74 -5.31
C ASP A 83 3.29 -13.56 -4.47
N LEU A 84 4.13 -13.04 -3.58
CA LEU A 84 3.86 -11.80 -2.85
C LEU A 84 4.29 -10.57 -3.65
N LEU A 85 5.46 -10.62 -4.27
CA LEU A 85 6.05 -9.46 -4.94
C LEU A 85 5.33 -9.10 -6.24
N PHE A 86 4.90 -10.11 -7.00
CA PHE A 86 4.24 -9.92 -8.30
C PHE A 86 2.95 -9.07 -8.21
N PRO A 87 1.98 -9.35 -7.30
CA PRO A 87 0.78 -8.53 -7.16
C PRO A 87 1.09 -7.08 -6.80
N ILE A 88 2.09 -6.85 -5.95
CA ILE A 88 2.48 -5.50 -5.53
C ILE A 88 3.03 -4.71 -6.72
N ILE A 89 3.96 -5.30 -7.48
CA ILE A 89 4.52 -4.67 -8.68
C ILE A 89 3.42 -4.44 -9.72
N THR A 90 2.57 -5.43 -9.96
CA THR A 90 1.45 -5.32 -10.89
C THR A 90 0.50 -4.19 -10.50
N LEU A 91 0.17 -4.07 -9.21
CA LEU A 91 -0.67 -2.98 -8.71
C LEU A 91 -0.04 -1.61 -8.99
N ILE A 92 1.25 -1.44 -8.65
CA ILE A 92 1.95 -0.18 -8.88
C ILE A 92 1.96 0.18 -10.36
N VAL A 93 2.33 -0.76 -11.23
CA VAL A 93 2.39 -0.54 -12.68
C VAL A 93 1.00 -0.21 -13.24
N CYS A 94 -0.03 -0.96 -12.88
CA CYS A 94 -1.40 -0.70 -13.35
C CYS A 94 -1.93 0.65 -12.85
N CYS A 95 -1.62 1.05 -11.62
CA CYS A 95 -2.01 2.36 -11.10
C CYS A 95 -1.30 3.51 -11.84
N ILE A 96 -0.01 3.36 -12.13
CA ILE A 96 0.73 4.36 -12.93
C ILE A 96 0.11 4.47 -14.33
N ILE A 97 -0.16 3.35 -14.99
CA ILE A 97 -0.78 3.34 -16.31
C ILE A 97 -2.20 3.95 -16.24
N GLY A 98 -2.98 3.63 -15.21
CA GLY A 98 -4.31 4.19 -15.00
C GLY A 98 -4.28 5.71 -14.83
N MET A 99 -3.31 6.23 -14.06
CA MET A 99 -3.13 7.68 -13.91
C MET A 99 -2.71 8.35 -15.22
N LEU A 100 -1.78 7.76 -15.97
CA LEU A 100 -1.37 8.27 -17.27
C LEU A 100 -2.53 8.26 -18.28
N TYR A 101 -3.37 7.24 -18.24
CA TYR A 101 -4.58 7.16 -19.07
C TYR A 101 -5.55 8.29 -18.72
N SER A 102 -5.82 8.50 -17.44
CA SER A 102 -6.69 9.57 -16.95
C SER A 102 -6.15 10.98 -17.26
N GLY A 103 -4.82 11.13 -17.36
CA GLY A 103 -4.15 12.39 -17.70
C GLY A 103 -3.91 12.64 -19.20
N ASP A 104 -4.59 11.89 -20.05
CA ASP A 104 -4.51 12.06 -21.52
C ASP A 104 -3.10 11.88 -22.13
N PHE A 105 -2.24 11.11 -21.47
CA PHE A 105 -0.90 10.80 -21.99
C PHE A 105 -0.93 10.22 -23.41
N PHE A 106 -1.88 9.35 -23.70
CA PHE A 106 -2.04 8.71 -25.02
C PHE A 106 -2.55 9.68 -26.11
N LYS A 107 -2.94 10.88 -25.72
CA LYS A 107 -3.32 11.96 -26.66
C LYS A 107 -2.16 12.91 -26.99
N GLY A 108 -0.94 12.62 -26.49
CA GLY A 108 0.27 13.37 -26.79
C GLY A 108 0.68 14.39 -25.74
N VAL A 109 0.08 14.36 -24.57
CA VAL A 109 0.49 15.19 -23.42
C VAL A 109 1.81 14.63 -22.84
N GLY A 110 2.70 15.48 -22.36
CA GLY A 110 3.94 15.08 -21.74
C GLY A 110 3.71 14.21 -20.50
N PHE A 111 4.66 13.32 -20.16
CA PHE A 111 4.54 12.40 -19.02
C PHE A 111 4.24 13.12 -17.70
N VAL A 112 4.97 14.21 -17.43
CA VAL A 112 4.81 15.00 -16.20
C VAL A 112 3.46 15.69 -16.16
N ASP A 113 3.07 16.30 -17.28
CA ASP A 113 1.81 17.05 -17.40
C ASP A 113 0.60 16.10 -17.32
N ALA A 114 0.70 14.92 -17.96
CA ALA A 114 -0.33 13.89 -17.88
C ALA A 114 -0.50 13.35 -16.46
N PHE A 115 0.61 13.09 -15.77
CA PHE A 115 0.57 12.58 -14.40
C PHE A 115 0.01 13.63 -13.43
N SER A 116 0.36 14.89 -13.61
CA SER A 116 -0.07 16.04 -12.83
C SER A 116 -1.54 16.40 -13.04
N GLY A 117 -2.00 16.40 -14.30
CA GLY A 117 -3.38 16.65 -14.65
C GLY A 117 -4.32 15.44 -14.52
N SER A 118 -3.82 14.29 -14.07
CA SER A 118 -4.61 13.06 -13.93
C SER A 118 -5.65 13.15 -12.82
N ASP A 119 -6.83 12.59 -13.06
CA ASP A 119 -7.77 12.29 -11.98
C ASP A 119 -7.30 11.03 -11.25
N ALA A 120 -6.67 11.25 -10.07
CA ALA A 120 -6.11 10.18 -9.26
C ALA A 120 -7.18 9.16 -8.83
N SER A 121 -8.42 9.60 -8.58
CA SER A 121 -9.51 8.70 -8.17
C SER A 121 -9.86 7.72 -9.28
N VAL A 122 -10.02 8.20 -10.49
CA VAL A 122 -10.32 7.38 -11.67
C VAL A 122 -9.12 6.50 -12.03
N GLY A 123 -7.92 7.07 -12.05
CA GLY A 123 -6.70 6.34 -12.39
C GLY A 123 -6.40 5.19 -11.43
N LEU A 124 -6.53 5.42 -10.12
CA LEU A 124 -6.30 4.39 -9.11
C LEU A 124 -7.41 3.33 -9.11
N MET A 125 -8.68 3.72 -9.34
CA MET A 125 -9.78 2.77 -9.44
C MET A 125 -9.60 1.82 -10.63
N LEU A 126 -9.32 2.33 -11.80
CA LEU A 126 -9.06 1.53 -13.00
C LEU A 126 -7.80 0.67 -12.83
N GLY A 127 -6.72 1.27 -12.33
CA GLY A 127 -5.45 0.57 -12.11
C GLY A 127 -5.60 -0.60 -11.13
N SER A 128 -6.26 -0.40 -10.00
CA SER A 128 -6.49 -1.46 -9.01
C SER A 128 -7.43 -2.57 -9.53
N PHE A 129 -8.45 -2.21 -10.30
CA PHE A 129 -9.34 -3.18 -10.92
C PHE A 129 -8.61 -4.12 -11.89
N PHE A 130 -7.80 -3.56 -12.80
CA PHE A 130 -7.01 -4.38 -13.72
C PHE A 130 -5.93 -5.18 -12.99
N ALA A 131 -5.28 -4.60 -11.98
CA ALA A 131 -4.30 -5.31 -11.16
C ALA A 131 -4.92 -6.51 -10.44
N LEU A 132 -6.15 -6.38 -9.93
CA LEU A 132 -6.88 -7.47 -9.29
C LEU A 132 -7.12 -8.62 -10.26
N ILE A 133 -7.61 -8.32 -11.47
CA ILE A 133 -7.86 -9.34 -12.51
C ILE A 133 -6.57 -10.06 -12.87
N ILE A 134 -5.49 -9.32 -13.12
CA ILE A 134 -4.18 -9.90 -13.48
C ILE A 134 -3.67 -10.79 -12.35
N THR A 135 -3.82 -10.36 -11.10
CA THR A 135 -3.39 -11.13 -9.92
C THR A 135 -4.17 -12.44 -9.78
N ILE A 136 -5.50 -12.41 -9.95
CA ILE A 136 -6.33 -13.62 -9.89
C ILE A 136 -5.93 -14.61 -11.01
N VAL A 137 -5.74 -14.12 -12.23
CA VAL A 137 -5.28 -14.93 -13.37
C VAL A 137 -3.90 -15.53 -13.08
N PHE A 138 -2.99 -14.74 -12.55
CA PHE A 138 -1.64 -15.20 -12.19
C PHE A 138 -1.68 -16.34 -11.16
N TYR A 139 -2.46 -16.20 -10.09
CA TYR A 139 -2.59 -17.25 -9.08
C TYR A 139 -3.28 -18.50 -9.62
N ALA A 140 -4.27 -18.35 -10.50
CA ALA A 140 -4.93 -19.46 -11.16
C ALA A 140 -3.98 -20.23 -12.08
N VAL A 141 -3.16 -19.54 -12.88
CA VAL A 141 -2.15 -20.13 -13.77
C VAL A 141 -1.06 -20.87 -12.97
N ARG A 142 -0.59 -20.25 -11.90
CA ARG A 142 0.42 -20.84 -11.02
C ARG A 142 -0.13 -21.93 -10.09
N ARG A 143 -1.44 -22.09 -10.02
CA ARG A 143 -2.13 -23.03 -9.13
C ARG A 143 -1.70 -22.89 -7.65
N VAL A 144 -1.40 -21.67 -7.24
CA VAL A 144 -1.09 -21.35 -5.84
C VAL A 144 -2.38 -21.30 -5.03
N LEU A 145 -3.42 -20.67 -5.59
CA LEU A 145 -4.76 -20.59 -5.05
C LEU A 145 -5.77 -21.08 -6.09
N SER A 146 -6.83 -21.72 -5.63
CA SER A 146 -7.98 -22.02 -6.49
C SER A 146 -8.75 -20.72 -6.78
N PHE A 147 -9.50 -20.70 -7.87
CA PHE A 147 -10.32 -19.55 -8.23
C PHE A 147 -11.30 -19.18 -7.09
N ASN A 148 -11.87 -20.21 -6.45
CA ASN A 148 -12.83 -20.01 -5.36
C ASN A 148 -12.17 -19.38 -4.12
N GLU A 149 -10.96 -19.81 -3.78
CA GLU A 149 -10.17 -19.21 -2.70
C GLU A 149 -9.80 -17.76 -3.01
N SER A 150 -9.39 -17.48 -4.24
CA SER A 150 -9.08 -16.11 -4.68
C SER A 150 -10.29 -15.19 -4.59
N CYS A 151 -11.48 -15.68 -4.97
CA CYS A 151 -12.73 -14.92 -4.84
C CYS A 151 -13.14 -14.70 -3.39
N SER A 152 -12.87 -15.65 -2.49
CA SER A 152 -13.19 -15.50 -1.07
C SER A 152 -12.29 -14.48 -0.36
N CYS A 153 -11.10 -14.22 -0.88
CA CYS A 153 -10.21 -13.17 -0.37
C CYS A 153 -10.75 -11.74 -0.62
N ILE A 154 -11.59 -11.53 -1.63
CA ILE A 154 -12.13 -10.21 -1.95
C ILE A 154 -12.98 -9.63 -0.80
N PRO A 155 -14.00 -10.36 -0.27
CA PRO A 155 -14.75 -9.89 0.90
C PRO A 155 -13.89 -9.69 2.15
N GLU A 156 -12.87 -10.53 2.37
CA GLU A 156 -11.97 -10.36 3.51
C GLU A 156 -11.09 -9.11 3.37
N GLY A 157 -10.58 -8.83 2.18
CA GLY A 157 -9.89 -7.58 1.89
C GLY A 157 -10.78 -6.35 2.09
N PHE A 158 -12.06 -6.43 1.69
CA PHE A 158 -13.03 -5.37 1.91
C PHE A 158 -13.28 -5.14 3.42
N LYS A 159 -13.47 -6.19 4.18
CA LYS A 159 -13.63 -6.11 5.65
C LYS A 159 -12.41 -5.45 6.31
N ALA A 160 -11.20 -5.79 5.86
CA ALA A 160 -9.97 -5.18 6.38
C ALA A 160 -9.89 -3.67 6.09
N MET A 161 -10.52 -3.20 5.01
CA MET A 161 -10.56 -1.78 4.64
C MET A 161 -11.68 -0.99 5.32
N VAL A 162 -12.70 -1.63 5.90
CA VAL A 162 -13.83 -0.95 6.55
C VAL A 162 -13.41 0.11 7.58
N PRO A 163 -12.45 -0.13 8.49
CA PRO A 163 -12.02 0.90 9.44
C PRO A 163 -11.46 2.16 8.75
N ALA A 164 -10.66 1.99 7.71
CA ALA A 164 -10.11 3.10 6.95
C ALA A 164 -11.19 3.87 6.19
N ILE A 165 -12.15 3.17 5.59
CA ILE A 165 -13.29 3.78 4.90
C ILE A 165 -14.14 4.60 5.87
N LEU A 166 -14.42 4.06 7.07
CA LEU A 166 -15.18 4.78 8.10
C LEU A 166 -14.45 6.05 8.55
N ILE A 167 -13.15 5.97 8.84
CA ILE A 167 -12.35 7.14 9.23
C ILE A 167 -12.42 8.22 8.14
N LEU A 168 -12.20 7.85 6.88
CA LEU A 168 -12.25 8.80 5.77
C LEU A 168 -13.65 9.40 5.58
N THR A 169 -14.71 8.59 5.74
CA THR A 169 -16.08 9.07 5.60
C THR A 169 -16.48 10.05 6.72
N PHE A 170 -16.02 9.79 7.95
CA PHE A 170 -16.30 10.71 9.08
C PHE A 170 -15.37 11.94 9.12
N ALA A 171 -14.22 11.86 8.46
CA ALA A 171 -13.29 12.99 8.36
C ALA A 171 -13.67 14.00 7.26
N TRP A 172 -14.60 13.66 6.38
CA TRP A 172 -15.09 14.46 5.25
C TRP A 172 -16.40 15.14 5.60
#